data_44a81ed2114de22922e8cd9ac4ee040c
#
_entry.id   44a81ed2114de22922e8cd9ac4ee040c
#
_cell.length_a   1.000
_cell.length_b   1.000
_cell.length_c   1.000
_cell.angle_alpha   90.00
_cell.angle_beta   90.00
_cell.angle_gamma   90.00
#
_symmetry.space_group_name_H-M   'P 1'
#
loop_
_entity.id
_entity.type
_entity.pdbx_description
1 polymer ?
#
loop_
_entity_poly.entity_id
_entity_poly.type
_entity_poly.pdbx_seq_one_letter_code
_entity_poly.pdbx_strand_id
1 'polypeptide(L)'
;MSGRMISRRSVLALAACTALGAVGCSKTEEYTGPELILRYAENQPEDYPTTQAALAFADLVAERTEGRVKVVVYSGGELGAEQSVIEQMRFGGIDFARVSLSQLAEYVPQ
;
A
#
# COMPACT_ATOMS: atom_id res chain seq x y z
N MET A 1 34.29 64.58 -14.94
CA MET A 1 33.23 63.73 -15.56
C MET A 1 33.70 62.31 -15.43
N SER A 2 33.26 61.61 -14.42
CA SER A 2 33.60 60.20 -14.24
C SER A 2 32.43 59.34 -14.72
N GLY A 3 32.52 58.80 -15.94
CA GLY A 3 31.66 57.76 -16.43
C GLY A 3 31.96 56.48 -15.68
N ARG A 4 31.06 56.04 -14.85
CA ARG A 4 31.14 54.71 -14.25
C ARG A 4 30.90 53.65 -15.33
N MET A 5 31.98 53.08 -15.85
CA MET A 5 31.91 51.88 -16.62
C MET A 5 31.44 50.76 -15.69
N ILE A 6 30.19 50.36 -15.84
CA ILE A 6 29.70 49.12 -15.23
C ILE A 6 30.46 47.98 -15.91
N SER A 7 31.34 47.35 -15.14
CA SER A 7 32.15 46.26 -15.63
C SER A 7 31.23 45.14 -16.14
N ARG A 8 31.41 44.70 -17.39
CA ARG A 8 30.68 43.54 -18.00
C ARG A 8 30.84 42.27 -17.18
N ARG A 9 31.81 42.23 -16.27
CA ARG A 9 32.02 41.09 -15.35
C ARG A 9 30.95 40.99 -14.24
N SER A 10 30.34 42.12 -13.86
CA SER A 10 29.30 42.13 -12.83
C SER A 10 27.96 41.65 -13.36
N VAL A 11 27.68 41.78 -14.66
CA VAL A 11 26.46 41.34 -15.30
C VAL A 11 26.50 39.81 -15.56
N LEU A 12 27.67 39.25 -15.83
CA LEU A 12 27.86 37.81 -16.03
C LEU A 12 27.72 37.00 -14.71
N ALA A 13 28.04 37.63 -13.57
CA ALA A 13 27.86 36.94 -12.26
C ALA A 13 26.41 36.81 -11.84
N LEU A 14 25.50 37.68 -12.27
CA LEU A 14 24.06 37.59 -11.99
C LEU A 14 23.35 36.59 -12.90
N ALA A 15 23.85 36.31 -14.09
CA ALA A 15 23.26 35.32 -15.01
C ALA A 15 23.58 33.88 -14.61
N ALA A 16 24.63 33.65 -13.85
CA ALA A 16 25.03 32.31 -13.41
C ALA A 16 24.19 31.76 -12.24
N CYS A 17 23.50 32.60 -11.48
CA CYS A 17 22.68 32.18 -10.35
C CYS A 17 21.28 31.72 -10.72
N THR A 18 20.80 32.01 -11.92
CA THR A 18 19.46 31.59 -12.36
C THR A 18 19.40 30.21 -13.05
N ALA A 19 20.57 29.63 -13.37
CA ALA A 19 20.64 28.33 -14.02
C ALA A 19 20.70 27.12 -13.07
N LEU A 20 20.87 27.36 -11.76
CA LEU A 20 20.92 26.28 -10.75
C LEU A 20 19.58 25.92 -10.11
N GLY A 21 18.50 26.59 -10.51
CA GLY A 21 17.18 26.36 -9.95
C GLY A 21 16.33 25.30 -10.69
N ALA A 22 16.83 24.67 -11.73
CA ALA A 22 16.03 23.80 -12.59
C ALA A 22 16.43 22.30 -12.54
N VAL A 23 17.24 21.86 -11.60
CA VAL A 23 17.60 20.43 -11.44
C VAL A 23 16.86 19.83 -10.25
N GLY A 24 15.63 20.20 -10.09
CA GLY A 24 14.68 19.57 -9.18
C GLY A 24 13.55 18.86 -9.92
N CYS A 25 13.82 18.30 -11.10
CA CYS A 25 12.92 17.31 -11.67
C CYS A 25 13.07 16.04 -10.84
N SER A 26 12.28 15.93 -9.78
CA SER A 26 11.94 14.65 -9.19
C SER A 26 11.56 13.72 -10.35
N LYS A 27 12.35 12.67 -10.57
CA LYS A 27 11.85 11.48 -11.26
C LYS A 27 10.68 11.06 -10.40
N THR A 28 9.48 11.30 -10.86
CA THR A 28 8.29 10.65 -10.36
C THR A 28 8.54 9.19 -10.69
N GLU A 29 9.03 8.42 -9.73
CA GLU A 29 9.05 6.97 -9.88
C GLU A 29 7.58 6.58 -10.00
N GLU A 30 7.21 6.16 -11.18
CA GLU A 30 5.86 5.66 -11.44
C GLU A 30 5.65 4.45 -10.53
N TYR A 31 4.70 4.57 -9.60
CA TYR A 31 4.36 3.47 -8.70
C TYR A 31 3.83 2.31 -9.53
N THR A 32 4.61 1.23 -9.61
CA THR A 32 4.28 0.02 -10.37
C THR A 32 3.69 -1.10 -9.51
N GLY A 33 3.38 -0.80 -8.24
CA GLY A 33 2.77 -1.73 -7.30
C GLY A 33 1.26 -1.92 -7.53
N PRO A 34 0.62 -2.78 -6.70
CA PRO A 34 -0.82 -2.99 -6.77
C PRO A 34 -1.60 -1.71 -6.42
N GLU A 35 -2.68 -1.44 -7.14
CA GLU A 35 -3.59 -0.31 -6.90
C GLU A 35 -4.39 -0.49 -5.61
N LEU A 36 -4.67 -1.75 -5.24
CA LEU A 36 -5.44 -2.13 -4.06
C LEU A 36 -4.78 -3.30 -3.34
N ILE A 37 -4.61 -3.16 -2.04
CA ILE A 37 -4.13 -4.24 -1.16
C ILE A 37 -5.24 -4.58 -0.17
N LEU A 38 -5.66 -5.85 -0.18
CA LEU A 38 -6.69 -6.40 0.69
C LEU A 38 -6.07 -7.37 1.69
N ARG A 39 -6.57 -7.37 2.91
CA ARG A 39 -6.07 -8.23 4.00
C ARG A 39 -7.01 -9.39 4.24
N TYR A 40 -6.46 -10.59 4.29
CA TYR A 40 -7.16 -11.82 4.61
C TYR A 40 -6.62 -12.40 5.93
N ALA A 41 -7.49 -12.58 6.93
CA ALA A 41 -7.13 -13.18 8.20
C ALA A 41 -7.49 -14.67 8.22
N GLU A 42 -6.52 -15.50 8.56
CA GLU A 42 -6.68 -16.95 8.74
C GLU A 42 -6.06 -17.38 10.09
N ASN A 43 -6.80 -18.13 10.89
CA ASN A 43 -6.33 -18.56 12.20
C ASN A 43 -5.54 -19.88 12.17
N GLN A 44 -5.57 -20.61 11.06
CA GLN A 44 -4.84 -21.86 10.89
C GLN A 44 -3.42 -21.61 10.35
N PRO A 45 -2.50 -22.55 10.61
CA PRO A 45 -1.14 -22.47 10.08
C PRO A 45 -1.11 -22.54 8.54
N GLU A 46 0.01 -22.15 7.96
CA GLU A 46 0.15 -22.00 6.51
C GLU A 46 -0.09 -23.30 5.73
N ASP A 47 0.29 -24.44 6.29
CA ASP A 47 0.13 -25.77 5.68
C ASP A 47 -1.29 -26.35 5.80
N TYR A 48 -2.19 -25.67 6.48
CA TYR A 48 -3.56 -26.11 6.66
C TYR A 48 -4.39 -25.92 5.37
N PRO A 49 -5.30 -26.85 5.01
CA PRO A 49 -6.04 -26.81 3.75
C PRO A 49 -6.81 -25.51 3.49
N THR A 50 -7.40 -24.89 4.51
CA THR A 50 -8.14 -23.63 4.33
C THR A 50 -7.20 -22.46 4.06
N THR A 51 -6.02 -22.47 4.67
CA THR A 51 -4.99 -21.47 4.41
C THR A 51 -4.42 -21.61 3.01
N GLN A 52 -4.19 -22.84 2.57
CA GLN A 52 -3.77 -23.11 1.19
C GLN A 52 -4.81 -22.63 0.17
N ALA A 53 -6.09 -22.80 0.48
CA ALA A 53 -7.18 -22.27 -0.36
C ALA A 53 -7.19 -20.72 -0.38
N ALA A 54 -6.90 -20.07 0.75
CA ALA A 54 -6.79 -18.61 0.81
C ALA A 54 -5.60 -18.08 0.00
N LEU A 55 -4.46 -18.78 0.05
CA LEU A 55 -3.29 -18.44 -0.76
C LEU A 55 -3.59 -18.60 -2.27
N ALA A 56 -4.21 -19.70 -2.66
CA ALA A 56 -4.63 -19.91 -4.05
C ALA A 56 -5.64 -18.85 -4.51
N PHE A 57 -6.56 -18.42 -3.65
CA PHE A 57 -7.46 -17.31 -3.93
C PHE A 57 -6.69 -16.01 -4.16
N ALA A 58 -5.71 -15.70 -3.32
CA ALA A 58 -4.87 -14.51 -3.46
C ALA A 58 -4.12 -14.50 -4.80
N ASP A 59 -3.55 -15.63 -5.20
CA ASP A 59 -2.85 -15.79 -6.48
C ASP A 59 -3.78 -15.58 -7.66
N LEU A 60 -4.99 -16.17 -7.62
CA LEU A 60 -6.00 -16.01 -8.67
C LEU A 60 -6.48 -14.56 -8.81
N VAL A 61 -6.64 -13.84 -7.70
CA VAL A 61 -7.00 -12.42 -7.72
C VAL A 61 -5.90 -11.61 -8.38
N ALA A 62 -4.64 -11.84 -8.02
CA ALA A 62 -3.50 -11.15 -8.63
C ALA A 62 -3.41 -11.43 -10.13
N GLU A 63 -3.55 -12.68 -10.54
CA GLU A 63 -3.53 -13.08 -11.96
C GLU A 63 -4.67 -12.43 -12.75
N ARG A 64 -5.91 -12.54 -12.28
CA ARG A 64 -7.10 -12.04 -12.98
C ARG A 64 -7.20 -10.52 -13.02
N THR A 65 -6.52 -9.84 -12.12
CA THR A 65 -6.45 -8.38 -12.09
C THR A 65 -5.15 -7.82 -12.69
N GLU A 66 -4.32 -8.69 -13.28
CA GLU A 66 -3.01 -8.30 -13.84
C GLU A 66 -2.13 -7.59 -12.79
N GLY A 67 -2.19 -8.06 -11.53
CA GLY A 67 -1.44 -7.49 -10.41
C GLY A 67 -2.00 -6.20 -9.83
N ARG A 68 -3.13 -5.69 -10.31
CA ARG A 68 -3.74 -4.47 -9.78
C ARG A 68 -4.32 -4.64 -8.39
N VAL A 69 -4.81 -5.83 -8.07
CA VAL A 69 -5.30 -6.17 -6.73
C VAL A 69 -4.41 -7.23 -6.11
N LYS A 70 -3.96 -6.98 -4.89
CA LYS A 70 -3.17 -7.91 -4.09
C LYS A 70 -3.94 -8.29 -2.83
N VAL A 71 -4.16 -9.58 -2.62
CA VAL A 71 -4.66 -10.11 -1.33
C VAL A 71 -3.47 -10.60 -0.53
N VAL A 72 -3.30 -10.09 0.69
CA VAL A 72 -2.26 -10.54 1.63
C VAL A 72 -2.91 -11.44 2.66
N VAL A 73 -2.53 -12.71 2.69
CA VAL A 73 -3.02 -13.70 3.64
C VAL A 73 -2.13 -13.70 4.89
N TYR A 74 -2.72 -13.46 6.03
CA TYR A 74 -2.10 -13.53 7.35
C TYR A 74 -2.57 -14.81 8.04
N SER A 75 -1.71 -15.81 8.10
CA SER A 75 -2.00 -17.14 8.66
C SER A 75 -1.66 -17.24 10.15
N GLY A 76 -2.03 -18.36 10.77
CA GLY A 76 -1.62 -18.66 12.16
C GLY A 76 -2.20 -17.74 13.22
N GLY A 77 -3.29 -17.02 12.95
CA GLY A 77 -3.87 -16.06 13.90
C GLY A 77 -3.05 -14.78 14.07
N GLU A 78 -2.22 -14.43 13.11
CA GLU A 78 -1.32 -13.26 13.17
C GLU A 78 -2.08 -11.95 13.41
N LEU A 79 -3.28 -11.80 12.86
CA LEU A 79 -4.12 -10.61 13.04
C LEU A 79 -5.06 -10.67 14.26
N GLY A 80 -4.94 -11.72 15.06
CA GLY A 80 -5.70 -11.90 16.30
C GLY A 80 -6.65 -13.11 16.27
N ALA A 81 -7.35 -13.32 17.40
CA ALA A 81 -8.38 -14.32 17.53
C ALA A 81 -9.61 -13.98 16.66
N GLU A 82 -10.45 -14.97 16.34
CA GLU A 82 -11.62 -14.80 15.45
C GLU A 82 -12.52 -13.63 15.87
N GLN A 83 -12.81 -13.45 17.17
CA GLN A 83 -13.62 -12.34 17.65
C GLN A 83 -12.99 -10.98 17.33
N SER A 84 -11.69 -10.82 17.62
CA SER A 84 -10.96 -9.59 17.31
C SER A 84 -10.89 -9.31 15.80
N VAL A 85 -10.75 -10.35 15.01
CA VAL A 85 -10.77 -10.25 13.53
C VAL A 85 -12.12 -9.75 13.04
N ILE A 86 -13.24 -10.27 13.55
CA ILE A 86 -14.59 -9.83 13.19
C ILE A 86 -14.77 -8.34 13.53
N GLU A 87 -14.30 -7.91 14.70
CA GLU A 87 -14.35 -6.50 15.08
C GLU A 87 -13.52 -5.62 14.12
N GLN A 88 -12.32 -6.03 13.79
CA GLN A 88 -11.46 -5.32 12.82
C GLN A 88 -12.10 -5.25 11.43
N MET A 89 -12.80 -6.28 10.98
CA MET A 89 -13.57 -6.25 9.73
C MET A 89 -14.67 -5.20 9.77
N ARG A 90 -15.39 -5.07 10.87
CA ARG A 90 -16.44 -4.05 11.04
C ARG A 90 -15.91 -2.62 10.95
N PHE A 91 -14.67 -2.40 11.32
CA PHE A 91 -13.98 -1.11 11.21
C PHE A 91 -13.21 -0.93 9.91
N GLY A 92 -13.22 -1.91 9.01
CA GLY A 92 -12.54 -1.84 7.72
C GLY A 92 -11.03 -2.11 7.77
N GLY A 93 -10.51 -2.66 8.87
CA GLY A 93 -9.09 -3.02 8.99
C GLY A 93 -8.71 -4.34 8.33
N ILE A 94 -9.67 -5.23 8.14
CA ILE A 94 -9.54 -6.54 7.49
C ILE A 94 -10.67 -6.68 6.47
N ASP A 95 -10.36 -7.20 5.28
CA ASP A 95 -11.30 -7.30 4.17
C ASP A 95 -11.93 -8.68 4.07
N PHE A 96 -11.16 -9.73 4.35
CA PHE A 96 -11.59 -11.13 4.34
C PHE A 96 -11.13 -11.85 5.60
N ALA A 97 -11.92 -12.78 6.07
CA ALA A 97 -11.53 -13.66 7.16
C ALA A 97 -12.20 -15.02 7.09
N ARG A 98 -11.47 -16.05 7.52
CA ARG A 98 -12.08 -17.33 7.86
C ARG A 98 -12.42 -17.32 9.36
N VAL A 99 -13.69 -17.46 9.66
CA VAL A 99 -14.19 -17.52 11.03
C VAL A 99 -15.19 -18.65 11.19
N SER A 100 -15.36 -19.14 12.41
CA SER A 100 -16.38 -20.15 12.74
C SER A 100 -17.77 -19.53 12.79
N LEU A 101 -18.80 -20.31 12.41
CA LEU A 101 -20.18 -19.87 12.48
C LEU A 101 -20.63 -19.55 13.92
N SER A 102 -20.06 -20.23 14.90
CA SER A 102 -20.34 -19.95 16.33
C SER A 102 -19.92 -18.54 16.75
N GLN A 103 -18.83 -18.03 16.19
CA GLN A 103 -18.39 -16.65 16.46
C GLN A 103 -19.30 -15.64 15.76
N LEU A 104 -19.75 -15.94 14.54
CA LEU A 104 -20.69 -15.07 13.83
C LEU A 104 -22.06 -15.01 14.49
N ALA A 105 -22.51 -16.07 15.15
CA ALA A 105 -23.81 -16.12 15.82
C ALA A 105 -23.96 -15.03 16.93
N GLU A 106 -22.87 -14.58 17.50
CA GLU A 106 -22.89 -13.49 18.51
C GLU A 106 -23.26 -12.12 17.90
N TYR A 107 -23.09 -11.97 16.58
CA TYR A 107 -23.34 -10.72 15.86
C TYR A 107 -24.64 -10.71 15.05
N VAL A 108 -25.34 -11.84 14.99
CA VAL A 108 -26.61 -11.97 14.26
C VAL A 108 -27.76 -11.78 15.25
N PRO A 109 -28.67 -10.82 15.03
CA PRO A 109 -29.89 -10.69 15.85
C PRO A 109 -30.74 -11.97 15.78
N GLN A 110 -31.18 -12.45 16.94
CA GLN A 110 -32.12 -13.58 17.08
C GLN A 110 -33.54 -13.12 16.70
#